data_e8888569dd579093e37e22d0ce1adcf6
#
_entry.id   e8888569dd579093e37e22d0ce1adcf6
#
_cell.length_a   1.000
_cell.length_b   1.000
_cell.length_c   1.000
_cell.angle_alpha   90.00
_cell.angle_beta   90.00
_cell.angle_gamma   90.00
#
_symmetry.space_group_name_H-M   'P 1'
#
loop_
_entity.id
_entity.type
_entity.pdbx_description
1 polymer ?
#
loop_
_entity_poly.entity_id
_entity_poly.type
_entity_poly.pdbx_seq_one_letter_code
_entity_poly.pdbx_strand_id
1 'polypeptide(L)'
;LNVYRSGCGPIQALSDAKVLVDQNLADAVFVFGHEQLATTKMLKGKEFVMEGMNIFQGVSIPAAYNKLAHRLINVLDIPKNQFLQITDQLHKNYQRSYGIKETNNTSLNRNSLLDSIDADLFTLTDCANPYIDFTGGLIVAQKEIADLLKTPPENIIGLKAAEYNVIGDGPENIERIIGEKNNVFPHLAAAYRRACQKSGIDFTKEFKAGNALMEAYTCYPPIPLGLLLAAEMIDQAEAAHDFLRKHDITITGGLNLARAPWNNPALNSAIAMCQMFRNTKKKYGMVHGNGGLGGLQGIAILEKE
;
A
#
# COMPACT_ATOMS: atom_id res chain seq x y z
N LEU A 1 2.07 -15.27 -20.53
CA LEU A 1 1.37 -14.94 -19.30
C LEU A 1 2.38 -14.85 -18.15
N ASN A 2 2.54 -13.67 -17.56
CA ASN A 2 3.37 -13.50 -16.36
C ASN A 2 2.48 -13.60 -15.12
N VAL A 3 2.99 -14.22 -14.05
CA VAL A 3 2.28 -14.40 -12.79
C VAL A 3 3.10 -13.77 -11.67
N TYR A 4 2.49 -12.85 -10.92
CA TYR A 4 3.07 -12.16 -9.78
C TYR A 4 2.35 -12.57 -8.50
N ARG A 5 3.09 -12.90 -7.44
CA ARG A 5 2.52 -13.37 -6.18
C ARG A 5 3.08 -12.56 -5.02
N SER A 6 2.52 -11.39 -4.78
CA SER A 6 2.78 -10.59 -3.58
C SER A 6 1.83 -9.41 -3.53
N GLY A 7 1.70 -8.74 -2.41
CA GLY A 7 0.91 -7.52 -2.32
C GLY A 7 1.41 -6.38 -3.20
N CYS A 8 2.69 -6.39 -3.61
CA CYS A 8 3.27 -5.48 -4.61
C CYS A 8 3.21 -6.03 -6.04
N GLY A 9 2.84 -7.30 -6.23
CA GLY A 9 2.77 -7.95 -7.55
C GLY A 9 2.00 -7.16 -8.60
N PRO A 10 0.88 -6.52 -8.27
CA PRO A 10 0.16 -5.68 -9.22
C PRO A 10 0.95 -4.45 -9.71
N ILE A 11 1.81 -3.85 -8.87
CA ILE A 11 2.68 -2.75 -9.33
C ILE A 11 3.74 -3.27 -10.31
N GLN A 12 4.29 -4.46 -10.06
CA GLN A 12 5.19 -5.12 -11.02
C GLN A 12 4.48 -5.38 -12.34
N ALA A 13 3.26 -5.92 -12.31
CA ALA A 13 2.47 -6.18 -13.50
C ALA A 13 2.13 -4.90 -14.28
N LEU A 14 1.78 -3.80 -13.59
CA LEU A 14 1.56 -2.49 -14.22
C LEU A 14 2.84 -1.92 -14.82
N SER A 15 3.99 -2.10 -14.15
CA SER A 15 5.30 -1.69 -14.67
C SER A 15 5.64 -2.42 -15.97
N ASP A 16 5.51 -3.75 -15.98
CA ASP A 16 5.80 -4.55 -17.16
C ASP A 16 4.80 -4.28 -18.30
N ALA A 17 3.51 -4.12 -17.97
CA ALA A 17 2.48 -3.75 -18.94
C ALA A 17 2.80 -2.40 -19.61
N LYS A 18 3.22 -1.40 -18.80
CA LYS A 18 3.60 -0.10 -19.31
C LYS A 18 4.81 -0.20 -20.24
N VAL A 19 5.83 -0.96 -19.88
CA VAL A 19 7.02 -1.17 -20.73
C VAL A 19 6.63 -1.80 -22.07
N LEU A 20 5.79 -2.83 -22.06
CA LEU A 20 5.34 -3.51 -23.29
C LEU A 20 4.57 -2.55 -24.22
N VAL A 21 3.69 -1.72 -23.65
CA VAL A 21 2.90 -0.75 -24.42
C VAL A 21 3.76 0.41 -24.92
N ASP A 22 4.60 1.01 -24.05
CA ASP A 22 5.46 2.14 -24.42
C ASP A 22 6.48 1.77 -25.50
N GLN A 23 6.94 0.50 -25.56
CA GLN A 23 7.87 0.00 -26.56
C GLN A 23 7.19 -0.54 -27.82
N ASN A 24 5.86 -0.40 -27.95
CA ASN A 24 5.07 -0.96 -29.03
C ASN A 24 5.22 -2.50 -29.21
N LEU A 25 5.48 -3.21 -28.10
CA LEU A 25 5.52 -4.68 -28.07
C LEU A 25 4.13 -5.27 -27.86
N ALA A 26 3.19 -4.47 -27.38
CA ALA A 26 1.78 -4.80 -27.27
C ALA A 26 0.93 -3.52 -27.39
N ASP A 27 -0.19 -3.61 -28.10
CA ASP A 27 -1.15 -2.50 -28.19
C ASP A 27 -1.92 -2.31 -26.88
N ALA A 28 -2.19 -3.42 -26.20
CA ALA A 28 -2.86 -3.44 -24.91
C ALA A 28 -2.43 -4.66 -24.07
N VAL A 29 -2.38 -4.49 -22.75
CA VAL A 29 -2.09 -5.55 -21.77
C VAL A 29 -3.19 -5.56 -20.72
N PHE A 30 -3.77 -6.74 -20.47
CA PHE A 30 -4.74 -6.93 -19.40
C PHE A 30 -4.03 -7.37 -18.12
N VAL A 31 -4.06 -6.53 -17.10
CA VAL A 31 -3.59 -6.83 -15.74
C VAL A 31 -4.79 -7.29 -14.93
N PHE A 32 -4.79 -8.56 -14.53
CA PHE A 32 -5.93 -9.22 -13.90
C PHE A 32 -5.52 -9.90 -12.58
N GLY A 33 -6.39 -9.85 -11.58
CA GLY A 33 -6.23 -10.53 -10.31
C GLY A 33 -7.48 -11.29 -9.88
N HIS A 34 -7.27 -12.46 -9.29
CA HIS A 34 -8.32 -13.29 -8.75
C HIS A 34 -7.84 -14.00 -7.48
N GLU A 35 -8.61 -13.90 -6.40
CA GLU A 35 -8.36 -14.60 -5.13
C GLU A 35 -9.69 -14.91 -4.44
N GLN A 36 -9.75 -16.07 -3.76
CA GLN A 36 -10.95 -16.55 -3.06
C GLN A 36 -10.63 -16.93 -1.61
N LEU A 37 -10.03 -16.03 -0.83
CA LEU A 37 -9.63 -16.33 0.54
C LEU A 37 -10.81 -16.44 1.52
N ALA A 38 -11.86 -15.64 1.34
CA ALA A 38 -13.07 -15.74 2.16
C ALA A 38 -13.80 -17.06 1.88
N THR A 39 -14.04 -17.39 0.62
CA THR A 39 -14.64 -18.67 0.21
C THR A 39 -13.78 -19.86 0.63
N THR A 40 -12.45 -19.79 0.45
CA THR A 40 -11.54 -20.87 0.87
C THR A 40 -11.59 -21.08 2.38
N LYS A 41 -11.58 -19.98 3.17
CA LYS A 41 -11.72 -20.06 4.62
C LYS A 41 -13.04 -20.69 5.05
N MET A 42 -14.14 -20.38 4.36
CA MET A 42 -15.45 -20.94 4.64
C MET A 42 -15.52 -22.45 4.31
N LEU A 43 -14.92 -22.87 3.21
CA LEU A 43 -15.00 -24.26 2.72
C LEU A 43 -13.96 -25.19 3.35
N LYS A 44 -12.75 -24.69 3.65
CA LYS A 44 -11.60 -25.51 4.10
C LYS A 44 -11.11 -25.18 5.51
N GLY A 45 -11.69 -24.17 6.16
CA GLY A 45 -11.31 -23.72 7.50
C GLY A 45 -10.19 -22.66 7.51
N LYS A 46 -10.06 -22.04 8.69
CA LYS A 46 -9.07 -20.97 8.90
C LYS A 46 -7.64 -21.51 8.86
N GLU A 47 -7.41 -22.68 9.42
CA GLU A 47 -6.10 -23.33 9.52
C GLU A 47 -5.51 -23.58 8.14
N PHE A 48 -6.28 -24.06 7.19
CA PHE A 48 -5.84 -24.28 5.81
C PHE A 48 -5.37 -22.98 5.14
N VAL A 49 -6.09 -21.87 5.34
CA VAL A 49 -5.70 -20.57 4.78
C VAL A 49 -4.46 -20.04 5.48
N MET A 50 -4.37 -20.21 6.80
CA MET A 50 -3.20 -19.76 7.58
C MET A 50 -1.92 -20.52 7.21
N GLU A 51 -2.03 -21.82 6.89
CA GLU A 51 -0.90 -22.61 6.40
C GLU A 51 -0.39 -22.06 5.07
N GLY A 52 -1.29 -21.73 4.13
CA GLY A 52 -0.94 -21.09 2.86
C GLY A 52 -0.35 -19.68 3.00
N MET A 53 -0.60 -19.02 4.12
CA MET A 53 -0.04 -17.70 4.46
C MET A 53 1.26 -17.78 5.30
N ASN A 54 1.74 -18.96 5.64
CA ASN A 54 2.97 -19.15 6.44
C ASN A 54 4.23 -18.95 5.58
N ILE A 55 4.47 -17.69 5.21
CA ILE A 55 5.57 -17.30 4.30
C ILE A 55 6.92 -17.11 5.03
N PHE A 56 6.96 -17.07 6.36
CA PHE A 56 8.15 -16.79 7.16
C PHE A 56 8.63 -17.98 8.02
N GLN A 57 8.43 -19.22 7.53
CA GLN A 57 9.00 -20.46 8.10
C GLN A 57 8.88 -20.57 9.63
N GLY A 58 7.65 -20.51 10.16
CA GLY A 58 7.37 -20.69 11.59
C GLY A 58 7.36 -19.40 12.41
N VAL A 59 7.62 -18.25 11.81
CA VAL A 59 7.36 -16.94 12.42
C VAL A 59 6.00 -16.44 11.93
N SER A 60 5.10 -16.09 12.85
CA SER A 60 3.82 -15.50 12.45
C SER A 60 4.03 -14.16 11.76
N ILE A 61 3.15 -13.81 10.81
CA ILE A 61 3.25 -12.54 10.07
C ILE A 61 3.22 -11.35 11.03
N PRO A 62 2.31 -11.27 12.03
CA PRO A 62 2.35 -10.20 13.03
C PRO A 62 3.67 -10.14 13.79
N ALA A 63 4.23 -11.28 14.23
CA ALA A 63 5.51 -11.31 14.94
C ALA A 63 6.67 -10.81 14.04
N ALA A 64 6.69 -11.16 12.76
CA ALA A 64 7.69 -10.68 11.82
C ALA A 64 7.60 -9.15 11.64
N TYR A 65 6.37 -8.61 11.44
CA TYR A 65 6.17 -7.16 11.36
C TYR A 65 6.41 -6.43 12.67
N ASN A 66 6.21 -7.09 13.83
CA ASN A 66 6.57 -6.53 15.13
C ASN A 66 8.09 -6.36 15.26
N LYS A 67 8.88 -7.36 14.81
CA LYS A 67 10.34 -7.22 14.72
C LYS A 67 10.75 -6.08 13.79
N LEU A 68 10.10 -5.95 12.63
CA LEU A 68 10.32 -4.84 11.71
C LEU A 68 10.02 -3.49 12.36
N ALA A 69 8.91 -3.38 13.11
CA ALA A 69 8.51 -2.18 13.82
C ALA A 69 9.51 -1.81 14.92
N HIS A 70 9.99 -2.79 15.70
CA HIS A 70 11.05 -2.58 16.69
C HIS A 70 12.34 -2.05 16.05
N ARG A 71 12.75 -2.63 14.92
CA ARG A 71 13.92 -2.10 14.20
C ARG A 71 13.68 -0.67 13.73
N LEU A 72 12.50 -0.37 13.20
CA LEU A 72 12.15 0.96 12.72
C LEU A 72 12.21 2.01 13.85
N ILE A 73 11.59 1.76 15.00
CA ILE A 73 11.62 2.71 16.13
C ILE A 73 13.04 2.89 16.68
N ASN A 74 13.87 1.86 16.68
CA ASN A 74 15.28 1.95 17.10
C ASN A 74 16.09 2.83 16.12
N VAL A 75 15.89 2.65 14.81
CA VAL A 75 16.58 3.47 13.78
C VAL A 75 16.13 4.92 13.83
N LEU A 76 14.84 5.16 14.05
CA LEU A 76 14.26 6.50 14.15
C LEU A 76 14.58 7.19 15.49
N ASP A 77 15.03 6.43 16.48
CA ASP A 77 15.29 6.89 17.86
C ASP A 77 14.02 7.49 18.50
N ILE A 78 12.89 6.84 18.30
CA ILE A 78 11.61 7.23 18.91
C ILE A 78 11.18 6.25 20.00
N PRO A 79 10.57 6.74 21.08
CA PRO A 79 10.08 5.85 22.14
C PRO A 79 8.86 5.05 21.69
N LYS A 80 8.68 3.87 22.30
CA LYS A 80 7.55 2.97 22.01
C LYS A 80 6.18 3.66 22.09
N ASN A 81 5.95 4.48 23.11
CA ASN A 81 4.68 5.19 23.28
C ASN A 81 4.40 6.17 22.13
N GLN A 82 5.41 6.79 21.57
CA GLN A 82 5.26 7.66 20.39
C GLN A 82 4.85 6.86 19.15
N PHE A 83 5.47 5.70 18.92
CA PHE A 83 5.05 4.82 17.84
C PHE A 83 3.60 4.36 17.98
N LEU A 84 3.18 4.00 19.21
CA LEU A 84 1.79 3.64 19.50
C LEU A 84 0.82 4.81 19.22
N GLN A 85 1.19 6.05 19.53
CA GLN A 85 0.38 7.23 19.17
C GLN A 85 0.29 7.44 17.66
N ILE A 86 1.38 7.21 16.92
CA ILE A 86 1.35 7.24 15.45
C ILE A 86 0.42 6.15 14.91
N THR A 87 0.47 4.94 15.47
CA THR A 87 -0.41 3.83 15.08
C THR A 87 -1.89 4.15 15.32
N ASP A 88 -2.23 4.79 16.45
CA ASP A 88 -3.59 5.29 16.71
C ASP A 88 -4.02 6.31 15.66
N GLN A 89 -3.14 7.22 15.31
CA GLN A 89 -3.44 8.25 14.33
C GLN A 89 -3.57 7.68 12.90
N LEU A 90 -2.80 6.64 12.56
CA LEU A 90 -2.98 5.89 11.31
C LEU A 90 -4.39 5.26 11.26
N HIS A 91 -4.81 4.58 12.32
CA HIS A 91 -6.14 3.97 12.37
C HIS A 91 -7.27 5.01 12.24
N LYS A 92 -7.17 6.17 12.91
CA LYS A 92 -8.11 7.29 12.76
C LYS A 92 -8.11 7.84 11.33
N ASN A 93 -6.96 7.91 10.68
CA ASN A 93 -6.85 8.31 9.28
C ASN A 93 -7.62 7.35 8.35
N TYR A 94 -7.47 6.03 8.56
CA TYR A 94 -8.22 5.02 7.81
C TYR A 94 -9.73 5.12 8.06
N GLN A 95 -10.15 5.32 9.31
CA GLN A 95 -11.57 5.51 9.66
C GLN A 95 -12.18 6.72 8.92
N ARG A 96 -11.45 7.83 8.87
CA ARG A 96 -11.89 9.05 8.17
C ARG A 96 -12.05 8.80 6.67
N SER A 97 -11.08 8.17 6.02
CA SER A 97 -11.16 7.81 4.59
C SER A 97 -12.27 6.80 4.30
N TYR A 98 -12.54 5.89 5.23
CA TYR A 98 -13.63 4.91 5.12
C TYR A 98 -15.02 5.55 5.34
N GLY A 99 -15.07 6.80 5.81
CA GLY A 99 -16.33 7.52 6.09
C GLY A 99 -16.92 7.23 7.48
N ILE A 100 -16.16 6.66 8.39
CA ILE A 100 -16.57 6.50 9.79
C ILE A 100 -16.37 7.84 10.50
N LYS A 101 -17.45 8.40 11.06
CA LYS A 101 -17.35 9.62 11.87
C LYS A 101 -16.61 9.29 13.18
N GLU A 102 -15.65 10.16 13.55
CA GLU A 102 -14.99 10.06 14.85
C GLU A 102 -16.04 10.14 15.97
N THR A 103 -16.21 9.05 16.69
CA THR A 103 -16.97 9.06 17.95
C THR A 103 -15.96 9.28 19.07
N ASN A 104 -16.21 10.26 19.93
CA ASN A 104 -15.32 10.67 21.05
C ASN A 104 -15.04 9.55 22.09
N ASN A 105 -15.49 8.31 21.88
CA ASN A 105 -15.57 7.28 22.90
C ASN A 105 -14.91 5.93 22.55
N THR A 106 -14.11 5.82 21.50
CA THR A 106 -13.37 4.59 21.24
C THR A 106 -11.87 4.81 21.37
N SER A 107 -11.40 5.10 22.58
CA SER A 107 -10.08 4.62 22.97
C SER A 107 -10.20 3.08 23.03
N LEU A 108 -9.83 2.40 21.94
CA LEU A 108 -9.62 0.96 21.96
C LEU A 108 -8.71 0.67 23.15
N ASN A 109 -9.17 -0.19 24.07
CA ASN A 109 -8.30 -0.62 25.16
C ASN A 109 -7.19 -1.48 24.56
N ARG A 110 -6.11 -0.82 24.10
CA ARG A 110 -5.00 -1.46 23.41
C ARG A 110 -4.38 -2.59 24.21
N ASN A 111 -4.34 -2.45 25.54
CA ASN A 111 -3.71 -3.44 26.40
C ASN A 111 -4.40 -4.81 26.33
N SER A 112 -5.71 -4.87 26.14
CA SER A 112 -6.43 -6.14 26.01
C SER A 112 -6.33 -6.79 24.61
N LEU A 113 -5.82 -6.07 23.60
CA LEU A 113 -5.73 -6.55 22.22
C LEU A 113 -4.30 -6.92 21.80
N LEU A 114 -3.27 -6.39 22.49
CA LEU A 114 -1.86 -6.63 22.18
C LEU A 114 -1.46 -8.10 22.34
N ASP A 115 -1.97 -8.76 23.39
CA ASP A 115 -1.62 -10.16 23.70
C ASP A 115 -2.17 -11.18 22.71
N SER A 116 -3.04 -10.76 21.79
CA SER A 116 -3.75 -11.70 20.91
C SER A 116 -3.00 -12.06 19.64
N ILE A 117 -1.90 -11.38 19.29
CA ILE A 117 -1.23 -11.50 17.98
C ILE A 117 0.30 -11.60 18.04
N ASP A 118 0.86 -11.89 19.19
CA ASP A 118 2.32 -12.00 19.39
C ASP A 118 3.06 -10.71 18.93
N ALA A 119 2.47 -9.55 19.27
CA ALA A 119 2.99 -8.22 18.99
C ALA A 119 2.75 -7.27 20.16
N ASP A 120 3.65 -6.32 20.38
CA ASP A 120 3.57 -5.33 21.46
C ASP A 120 3.58 -3.87 20.98
N LEU A 121 3.66 -3.66 19.65
CA LEU A 121 3.69 -2.33 19.00
C LEU A 121 2.43 -2.00 18.21
N PHE A 122 1.52 -2.95 18.02
CA PHE A 122 0.23 -2.75 17.33
C PHE A 122 -0.76 -3.84 17.72
N THR A 123 -2.02 -3.64 17.40
CA THR A 123 -3.13 -4.54 17.70
C THR A 123 -3.65 -5.21 16.44
N LEU A 124 -4.53 -6.20 16.58
CA LEU A 124 -5.17 -6.85 15.44
C LEU A 124 -5.93 -5.86 14.53
N THR A 125 -6.50 -4.80 15.10
CA THR A 125 -7.21 -3.76 14.34
C THR A 125 -6.29 -2.87 13.52
N ASP A 126 -5.01 -2.83 13.86
CA ASP A 126 -3.98 -2.10 13.11
C ASP A 126 -3.42 -2.93 11.94
N CYS A 127 -3.84 -4.19 11.81
CA CYS A 127 -3.37 -5.12 10.80
C CYS A 127 -4.35 -5.22 9.62
N ALA A 128 -3.84 -5.59 8.45
CA ALA A 128 -4.68 -5.90 7.29
C ALA A 128 -5.60 -7.09 7.55
N ASN A 129 -6.78 -7.04 6.95
CA ASN A 129 -7.72 -8.16 6.93
C ASN A 129 -7.83 -8.73 5.52
N PRO A 130 -7.12 -9.85 5.19
CA PRO A 130 -7.05 -10.38 3.84
C PRO A 130 -8.22 -11.33 3.49
N TYR A 131 -9.14 -11.60 4.42
CA TYR A 131 -10.22 -12.58 4.21
C TYR A 131 -11.36 -12.00 3.39
N ILE A 132 -11.08 -11.74 2.09
CA ILE A 132 -12.08 -11.37 1.09
C ILE A 132 -11.88 -12.20 -0.17
N ASP A 133 -12.91 -12.26 -1.00
CA ASP A 133 -12.80 -12.72 -2.38
C ASP A 133 -12.65 -11.49 -3.29
N PHE A 134 -11.82 -11.61 -4.31
CA PHE A 134 -11.52 -10.53 -5.22
C PHE A 134 -11.45 -11.05 -6.66
N THR A 135 -12.03 -10.31 -7.56
CA THR A 135 -11.83 -10.44 -9.01
C THR A 135 -11.85 -9.05 -9.62
N GLY A 136 -10.80 -8.70 -10.34
CA GLY A 136 -10.73 -7.39 -10.97
C GLY A 136 -9.55 -7.26 -11.90
N GLY A 137 -9.58 -6.22 -12.75
CA GLY A 137 -8.49 -5.96 -13.68
C GLY A 137 -8.54 -4.57 -14.28
N LEU A 138 -7.42 -4.20 -14.91
CA LEU A 138 -7.22 -2.97 -15.66
C LEU A 138 -6.60 -3.31 -17.02
N ILE A 139 -6.95 -2.55 -18.03
CA ILE A 139 -6.29 -2.59 -19.34
C ILE A 139 -5.30 -1.43 -19.38
N VAL A 140 -4.04 -1.74 -19.62
CA VAL A 140 -3.00 -0.77 -19.96
C VAL A 140 -2.84 -0.80 -21.48
N ALA A 141 -3.06 0.34 -22.13
CA ALA A 141 -3.05 0.43 -23.59
C ALA A 141 -2.50 1.77 -24.05
N GLN A 142 -2.13 1.85 -25.33
CA GLN A 142 -1.90 3.11 -26.00
C GLN A 142 -3.21 3.91 -26.06
N LYS A 143 -3.11 5.24 -26.06
CA LYS A 143 -4.28 6.14 -26.09
C LYS A 143 -5.13 5.91 -27.33
N GLU A 144 -4.50 5.64 -28.45
CA GLU A 144 -5.13 5.38 -29.75
C GLU A 144 -6.10 4.18 -29.69
N ILE A 145 -5.79 3.19 -28.86
CA ILE A 145 -6.67 2.03 -28.63
C ILE A 145 -7.93 2.46 -27.85
N ALA A 146 -7.77 3.30 -26.84
CA ALA A 146 -8.91 3.82 -26.10
C ALA A 146 -9.82 4.68 -27.00
N ASP A 147 -9.23 5.50 -27.87
CA ASP A 147 -9.95 6.32 -28.85
C ASP A 147 -10.67 5.43 -29.88
N LEU A 148 -10.01 4.39 -30.39
CA LEU A 148 -10.59 3.43 -31.34
C LEU A 148 -11.80 2.70 -30.73
N LEU A 149 -11.70 2.32 -29.46
CA LEU A 149 -12.77 1.67 -28.70
C LEU A 149 -13.85 2.65 -28.23
N LYS A 150 -13.70 3.95 -28.50
CA LYS A 150 -14.60 5.02 -28.03
C LYS A 150 -14.79 4.99 -26.53
N THR A 151 -13.70 4.73 -25.80
CA THR A 151 -13.72 4.68 -24.33
C THR A 151 -14.10 6.07 -23.80
N PRO A 152 -15.09 6.17 -22.90
CA PRO A 152 -15.45 7.45 -22.31
C PRO A 152 -14.23 8.12 -21.62
N PRO A 153 -14.00 9.43 -21.78
CA PRO A 153 -12.83 10.13 -21.24
C PRO A 153 -12.65 9.92 -19.73
N GLU A 154 -13.74 9.88 -18.96
CA GLU A 154 -13.72 9.63 -17.52
C GLU A 154 -13.22 8.24 -17.12
N ASN A 155 -13.09 7.33 -18.07
CA ASN A 155 -12.54 5.98 -17.90
C ASN A 155 -11.09 5.87 -18.36
N ILE A 156 -10.52 6.93 -18.95
CA ILE A 156 -9.14 6.98 -19.40
C ILE A 156 -8.31 7.65 -18.32
N ILE A 157 -7.39 6.89 -17.74
CA ILE A 157 -6.49 7.36 -16.69
C ILE A 157 -5.06 7.10 -17.15
N GLY A 158 -4.25 8.16 -17.16
CA GLY A 158 -2.85 8.04 -17.54
C GLY A 158 -2.04 7.28 -16.50
N LEU A 159 -1.45 6.14 -16.86
CA LEU A 159 -0.42 5.46 -16.05
C LEU A 159 0.93 6.13 -16.32
N LYS A 160 1.28 7.13 -15.52
CA LYS A 160 2.47 7.96 -15.74
C LYS A 160 3.76 7.22 -15.38
N ALA A 161 3.74 6.45 -14.31
CA ALA A 161 4.86 5.60 -13.88
C ALA A 161 4.37 4.42 -13.06
N ALA A 162 5.09 3.30 -13.14
CA ALA A 162 5.00 2.19 -12.19
C ALA A 162 6.41 1.66 -11.95
N GLU A 163 6.93 1.82 -10.73
CA GLU A 163 8.29 1.50 -10.36
C GLU A 163 8.33 0.63 -9.11
N TYR A 164 9.26 -0.31 -9.05
CA TYR A 164 9.44 -1.18 -7.89
C TYR A 164 10.89 -1.55 -7.65
N ASN A 165 11.18 -1.99 -6.44
CA ASN A 165 12.47 -2.57 -6.05
C ASN A 165 12.27 -3.80 -5.19
N VAL A 166 13.18 -4.75 -5.32
CA VAL A 166 13.24 -5.99 -4.54
C VAL A 166 14.60 -6.09 -3.86
N ILE A 167 14.61 -6.33 -2.55
CA ILE A 167 15.85 -6.54 -1.77
C ILE A 167 15.85 -7.82 -0.93
N GLY A 168 14.79 -8.64 -1.03
CA GLY A 168 14.57 -9.86 -0.27
C GLY A 168 13.38 -9.73 0.69
N ASP A 169 12.74 -10.84 1.01
CA ASP A 169 11.41 -10.86 1.61
C ASP A 169 11.37 -11.32 3.08
N GLY A 170 12.43 -11.92 3.58
CA GLY A 170 12.40 -12.58 4.89
C GLY A 170 12.82 -11.70 6.06
N PRO A 171 12.56 -12.18 7.29
CA PRO A 171 12.99 -11.51 8.52
C PRO A 171 14.51 -11.29 8.62
N GLU A 172 15.31 -12.07 7.91
CA GLU A 172 16.76 -11.92 7.82
C GLU A 172 17.21 -10.64 7.10
N ASN A 173 16.31 -10.03 6.32
CA ASN A 173 16.57 -8.80 5.58
C ASN A 173 16.13 -7.52 6.30
N ILE A 174 15.62 -7.59 7.53
CA ILE A 174 15.05 -6.45 8.28
C ILE A 174 16.01 -5.25 8.32
N GLU A 175 17.30 -5.47 8.50
CA GLU A 175 18.32 -4.41 8.52
C GLU A 175 18.38 -3.67 7.18
N ARG A 176 18.35 -4.40 6.08
CA ARG A 176 18.37 -3.82 4.72
C ARG A 176 17.05 -3.17 4.35
N ILE A 177 15.93 -3.76 4.81
CA ILE A 177 14.59 -3.22 4.58
C ILE A 177 14.43 -1.87 5.25
N ILE A 178 14.78 -1.76 6.53
CA ILE A 178 14.64 -0.52 7.28
C ILE A 178 15.71 0.50 6.88
N GLY A 179 16.96 0.07 6.68
CA GLY A 179 18.06 0.98 6.37
C GLY A 179 18.50 1.80 7.59
N GLU A 180 18.83 3.07 7.37
CA GLU A 180 19.38 4.00 8.36
C GLU A 180 18.44 5.19 8.60
N LYS A 181 18.66 5.94 9.71
CA LYS A 181 17.79 7.05 10.15
C LYS A 181 17.49 8.07 9.04
N ASN A 182 18.49 8.42 8.25
CA ASN A 182 18.35 9.42 7.18
C ASN A 182 17.95 8.80 5.82
N ASN A 183 17.75 7.48 5.75
CA ASN A 183 17.40 6.77 4.53
C ASN A 183 16.58 5.52 4.87
N VAL A 184 15.41 5.74 5.47
CA VAL A 184 14.48 4.69 5.88
C VAL A 184 13.79 4.09 4.66
N PHE A 185 13.69 2.78 4.58
CA PHE A 185 13.18 2.04 3.43
C PHE A 185 13.85 2.48 2.12
N PRO A 186 15.19 2.36 1.99
CA PRO A 186 15.96 2.96 0.89
C PRO A 186 15.51 2.51 -0.50
N HIS A 187 15.05 1.27 -0.62
CA HIS A 187 14.52 0.70 -1.86
C HIS A 187 13.14 1.29 -2.22
N LEU A 188 12.28 1.59 -1.24
CA LEU A 188 11.03 2.31 -1.46
C LEU A 188 11.32 3.76 -1.87
N ALA A 189 12.22 4.44 -1.17
CA ALA A 189 12.65 5.79 -1.52
C ALA A 189 13.20 5.86 -2.97
N ALA A 190 13.98 4.86 -3.38
CA ALA A 190 14.48 4.77 -4.75
C ALA A 190 13.36 4.51 -5.77
N ALA A 191 12.39 3.63 -5.47
CA ALA A 191 11.23 3.39 -6.34
C ALA A 191 10.38 4.67 -6.46
N TYR A 192 10.11 5.35 -5.36
CA TYR A 192 9.36 6.61 -5.34
C TYR A 192 10.04 7.71 -6.17
N ARG A 193 11.34 7.96 -5.96
CA ARG A 193 12.08 8.95 -6.75
C ARG A 193 12.06 8.66 -8.24
N ARG A 194 12.24 7.38 -8.64
CA ARG A 194 12.14 7.00 -10.06
C ARG A 194 10.73 7.21 -10.61
N ALA A 195 9.69 6.88 -9.84
CA ALA A 195 8.31 7.11 -10.25
C ALA A 195 8.02 8.60 -10.47
N CYS A 196 8.45 9.48 -9.55
CA CYS A 196 8.34 10.93 -9.72
C CYS A 196 9.14 11.43 -10.93
N GLN A 197 10.37 10.97 -11.12
CA GLN A 197 11.21 11.35 -12.25
C GLN A 197 10.59 10.94 -13.58
N LYS A 198 10.14 9.69 -13.72
CA LYS A 198 9.55 9.18 -14.96
C LYS A 198 8.19 9.81 -15.27
N SER A 199 7.40 10.09 -14.26
CA SER A 199 6.11 10.77 -14.44
C SER A 199 6.23 12.26 -14.69
N GLY A 200 7.34 12.90 -14.33
CA GLY A 200 7.51 14.35 -14.31
C GLY A 200 6.68 15.04 -13.22
N ILE A 201 6.19 14.30 -12.23
CA ILE A 201 5.28 14.78 -11.17
C ILE A 201 6.01 14.76 -9.83
N ASP A 202 6.14 15.92 -9.18
CA ASP A 202 6.51 16.01 -7.76
C ASP A 202 5.28 15.63 -6.92
N PHE A 203 5.10 14.32 -6.70
CA PHE A 203 3.90 13.83 -6.06
C PHE A 203 3.74 14.35 -4.62
N THR A 204 4.83 14.47 -3.86
CA THR A 204 4.78 15.00 -2.48
C THR A 204 4.26 16.43 -2.45
N LYS A 205 4.72 17.28 -3.35
CA LYS A 205 4.22 18.66 -3.50
C LYS A 205 2.75 18.71 -3.86
N GLU A 206 2.34 17.94 -4.87
CA GLU A 206 0.95 17.89 -5.33
C GLU A 206 0.00 17.34 -4.25
N PHE A 207 0.44 16.32 -3.50
CA PHE A 207 -0.33 15.76 -2.40
C PHE A 207 -0.51 16.75 -1.24
N LYS A 208 0.56 17.39 -0.80
CA LYS A 208 0.53 18.45 0.24
C LYS A 208 -0.32 19.65 -0.18
N ALA A 209 -0.35 19.98 -1.47
CA ALA A 209 -1.18 21.05 -2.03
C ALA A 209 -2.67 20.65 -2.18
N GLY A 210 -3.01 19.39 -1.94
CA GLY A 210 -4.38 18.89 -2.07
C GLY A 210 -4.81 18.54 -3.50
N ASN A 211 -3.88 18.48 -4.45
CA ASN A 211 -4.14 18.17 -5.86
C ASN A 211 -4.08 16.67 -6.18
N ALA A 212 -3.65 15.84 -5.23
CA ALA A 212 -3.46 14.41 -5.42
C ALA A 212 -4.23 13.57 -4.40
N LEU A 213 -4.45 12.31 -4.75
CA LEU A 213 -4.97 11.23 -3.92
C LEU A 213 -3.86 10.22 -3.64
N MET A 214 -3.94 9.56 -2.50
CA MET A 214 -3.02 8.48 -2.12
C MET A 214 -3.80 7.25 -1.69
N GLU A 215 -3.29 6.08 -2.05
CA GLU A 215 -3.66 4.81 -1.44
C GLU A 215 -2.40 4.12 -0.95
N ALA A 216 -2.05 4.37 0.29
CA ALA A 216 -0.92 3.75 0.97
C ALA A 216 -1.22 2.28 1.29
N TYR A 217 -0.21 1.43 1.20
CA TYR A 217 -0.32 0.04 1.63
C TYR A 217 -0.27 -0.05 3.16
N THR A 218 -1.39 -0.38 3.79
CA THR A 218 -1.57 -0.25 5.25
C THR A 218 -1.60 -1.59 5.97
N CYS A 219 -0.82 -2.59 5.50
CA CYS A 219 -0.86 -3.93 6.09
C CYS A 219 -0.50 -3.97 7.57
N TYR A 220 0.54 -3.26 7.97
CA TYR A 220 1.03 -3.12 9.34
C TYR A 220 1.62 -1.71 9.53
N PRO A 221 1.54 -1.11 10.72
CA PRO A 221 1.90 0.28 10.97
C PRO A 221 3.29 0.75 10.48
N PRO A 222 4.36 -0.07 10.52
CA PRO A 222 5.67 0.37 10.04
C PRO A 222 5.69 0.66 8.54
N ILE A 223 4.81 0.04 7.74
CA ILE A 223 4.81 0.21 6.28
C ILE A 223 4.30 1.59 5.85
N PRO A 224 3.11 2.07 6.24
CA PRO A 224 2.68 3.43 5.89
C PRO A 224 3.56 4.51 6.53
N LEU A 225 4.08 4.33 7.76
CA LEU A 225 5.03 5.27 8.34
C LEU A 225 6.31 5.33 7.51
N GLY A 226 6.83 4.17 7.09
CA GLY A 226 7.99 4.07 6.20
C GLY A 226 7.76 4.74 4.84
N LEU A 227 6.55 4.63 4.27
CA LEU A 227 6.19 5.35 3.04
C LEU A 227 6.26 6.85 3.22
N LEU A 228 5.70 7.39 4.32
CA LEU A 228 5.70 8.83 4.56
C LEU A 228 7.12 9.39 4.66
N LEU A 229 8.03 8.66 5.30
CA LEU A 229 9.45 9.04 5.41
C LEU A 229 10.19 8.86 4.07
N ALA A 230 10.04 7.71 3.42
CA ALA A 230 10.72 7.38 2.16
C ALA A 230 10.31 8.28 0.99
N ALA A 231 9.08 8.79 0.99
CA ALA A 231 8.54 9.73 0.02
C ALA A 231 8.71 11.21 0.45
N GLU A 232 9.45 11.47 1.52
CA GLU A 232 9.72 12.83 2.03
C GLU A 232 8.44 13.65 2.29
N MET A 233 7.35 12.95 2.63
CA MET A 233 6.10 13.59 3.03
C MET A 233 6.20 14.15 4.44
N ILE A 234 7.03 13.55 5.26
CA ILE A 234 7.47 14.02 6.57
C ILE A 234 8.98 13.89 6.66
N ASP A 235 9.63 14.81 7.37
CA ASP A 235 11.08 14.80 7.54
C ASP A 235 11.52 13.88 8.69
N GLN A 236 10.64 13.67 9.67
CA GLN A 236 10.88 12.88 10.87
C GLN A 236 9.58 12.27 11.38
N ALA A 237 9.68 11.17 12.13
CA ALA A 237 8.51 10.42 12.61
C ALA A 237 7.57 11.23 13.51
N GLU A 238 8.11 12.21 14.24
CA GLU A 238 7.37 13.13 15.11
C GLU A 238 6.31 13.92 14.35
N ALA A 239 6.57 14.25 13.10
CA ALA A 239 5.64 14.99 12.24
C ALA A 239 4.46 14.11 11.75
N ALA A 240 4.54 12.78 11.89
CA ALA A 240 3.54 11.86 11.35
C ALA A 240 2.15 12.12 11.93
N HIS A 241 2.05 12.37 13.23
CA HIS A 241 0.77 12.62 13.90
C HIS A 241 0.02 13.80 13.27
N ASP A 242 0.67 14.94 13.12
CA ASP A 242 0.06 16.15 12.58
C ASP A 242 -0.18 16.05 11.07
N PHE A 243 0.69 15.35 10.34
CA PHE A 243 0.51 15.09 8.92
C PHE A 243 -0.74 14.24 8.67
N LEU A 244 -0.90 13.13 9.41
CA LEU A 244 -2.03 12.22 9.29
C LEU A 244 -3.38 12.85 9.71
N ARG A 245 -3.37 13.87 10.57
CA ARG A 245 -4.58 14.64 10.87
C ARG A 245 -5.04 15.52 9.71
N LYS A 246 -4.12 15.98 8.88
CA LYS A 246 -4.38 16.93 7.78
C LYS A 246 -4.59 16.24 6.44
N HIS A 247 -3.98 15.08 6.22
CA HIS A 247 -3.94 14.41 4.93
C HIS A 247 -4.42 12.97 5.03
N ASP A 248 -5.38 12.59 4.18
CA ASP A 248 -5.82 11.20 4.06
C ASP A 248 -4.84 10.42 3.19
N ILE A 249 -4.19 9.42 3.79
CA ILE A 249 -3.21 8.58 3.08
C ILE A 249 -3.83 7.36 2.40
N THR A 250 -5.14 7.20 2.52
CA THR A 250 -5.92 6.19 1.80
C THR A 250 -7.18 6.82 1.22
N ILE A 251 -7.73 6.25 0.17
CA ILE A 251 -9.04 6.60 -0.39
C ILE A 251 -10.12 5.58 -0.01
N THR A 252 -9.70 4.38 0.44
CA THR A 252 -10.59 3.26 0.73
C THR A 252 -10.80 3.03 2.22
N GLY A 253 -9.98 3.60 3.08
CA GLY A 253 -9.85 3.24 4.49
C GLY A 253 -8.79 2.16 4.73
N GLY A 254 -7.98 1.88 3.72
CA GLY A 254 -6.85 0.96 3.77
C GLY A 254 -7.23 -0.51 3.88
N LEU A 255 -6.21 -1.36 3.94
CA LEU A 255 -6.34 -2.82 4.00
C LEU A 255 -6.99 -3.30 5.32
N ASN A 256 -7.05 -2.43 6.31
CA ASN A 256 -7.58 -2.68 7.64
C ASN A 256 -9.12 -2.65 7.63
N LEU A 257 -9.73 -1.57 7.13
CA LEU A 257 -11.17 -1.34 7.15
C LEU A 257 -11.85 -1.80 5.87
N ALA A 258 -11.34 -1.39 4.70
CA ALA A 258 -11.86 -1.82 3.41
C ALA A 258 -11.58 -3.30 3.14
N ARG A 259 -10.63 -3.89 3.86
CA ARG A 259 -10.02 -5.19 3.58
C ARG A 259 -9.29 -5.20 2.24
N ALA A 260 -8.49 -6.21 2.00
CA ALA A 260 -7.79 -6.36 0.72
C ALA A 260 -7.40 -7.81 0.45
N PRO A 261 -7.45 -8.25 -0.80
CA PRO A 261 -6.98 -9.57 -1.17
C PRO A 261 -5.49 -9.72 -0.89
N TRP A 262 -5.03 -10.94 -0.62
CA TRP A 262 -3.67 -11.22 -0.16
C TRP A 262 -2.57 -10.80 -1.16
N ASN A 263 -2.74 -11.16 -2.46
CA ASN A 263 -1.77 -10.84 -3.51
C ASN A 263 -2.21 -9.69 -4.43
N ASN A 264 -3.41 -9.16 -4.27
CA ASN A 264 -3.98 -8.15 -5.15
C ASN A 264 -4.36 -6.83 -4.47
N PRO A 265 -3.80 -6.43 -3.30
CA PRO A 265 -4.21 -5.18 -2.68
C PRO A 265 -3.92 -3.98 -3.59
N ALA A 266 -2.73 -3.90 -4.18
CA ALA A 266 -2.37 -2.79 -5.05
C ALA A 266 -3.19 -2.75 -6.36
N LEU A 267 -3.68 -3.89 -6.88
CA LEU A 267 -4.62 -3.89 -8.01
C LEU A 267 -5.98 -3.36 -7.60
N ASN A 268 -6.51 -3.82 -6.46
CA ASN A 268 -7.75 -3.28 -5.90
C ASN A 268 -7.65 -1.77 -5.66
N SER A 269 -6.52 -1.31 -5.12
CA SER A 269 -6.23 0.11 -4.89
C SER A 269 -6.17 0.91 -6.21
N ALA A 270 -5.54 0.35 -7.25
CA ALA A 270 -5.48 1.01 -8.56
C ALA A 270 -6.86 1.11 -9.22
N ILE A 271 -7.68 0.07 -9.12
CA ILE A 271 -9.08 0.08 -9.60
C ILE A 271 -9.89 1.14 -8.82
N ALA A 272 -9.78 1.16 -7.48
CA ALA A 272 -10.45 2.14 -6.64
C ALA A 272 -10.01 3.57 -6.97
N MET A 273 -8.71 3.79 -7.24
CA MET A 273 -8.18 5.09 -7.65
C MET A 273 -8.78 5.54 -8.99
N CYS A 274 -8.85 4.66 -9.99
CA CYS A 274 -9.49 4.97 -11.27
C CYS A 274 -10.98 5.33 -11.09
N GLN A 275 -11.70 4.63 -10.21
CA GLN A 275 -13.10 4.93 -9.90
C GLN A 275 -13.24 6.28 -9.17
N MET A 276 -12.35 6.57 -8.23
CA MET A 276 -12.36 7.82 -7.46
C MET A 276 -12.13 9.04 -8.35
N PHE A 277 -11.30 8.93 -9.38
CA PHE A 277 -11.04 10.02 -10.33
C PHE A 277 -12.30 10.51 -11.04
N ARG A 278 -13.32 9.67 -11.24
CA ARG A 278 -14.61 10.09 -11.84
C ARG A 278 -15.34 11.13 -10.99
N ASN A 279 -15.13 11.09 -9.67
CA ASN A 279 -15.90 11.87 -8.70
C ASN A 279 -15.06 12.93 -7.97
N THR A 280 -13.84 13.20 -8.41
CA THR A 280 -12.95 14.19 -7.78
C THR A 280 -12.40 15.20 -8.79
N LYS A 281 -12.03 16.38 -8.28
CA LYS A 281 -11.28 17.39 -9.04
C LYS A 281 -9.76 17.20 -8.92
N LYS A 282 -9.29 16.26 -8.10
CA LYS A 282 -7.86 15.99 -7.94
C LYS A 282 -7.30 15.37 -9.21
N LYS A 283 -6.10 15.80 -9.56
CA LYS A 283 -5.49 15.48 -10.85
C LYS A 283 -4.62 14.22 -10.77
N TYR A 284 -3.96 13.99 -9.65
CA TYR A 284 -2.97 12.93 -9.51
C TYR A 284 -3.39 11.88 -8.48
N GLY A 285 -2.90 10.66 -8.65
CA GLY A 285 -3.08 9.57 -7.71
C GLY A 285 -1.82 8.73 -7.57
N MET A 286 -1.55 8.26 -6.36
CA MET A 286 -0.47 7.33 -6.09
C MET A 286 -1.00 6.06 -5.43
N VAL A 287 -0.58 4.92 -5.92
CA VAL A 287 -0.83 3.61 -5.32
C VAL A 287 0.49 3.02 -4.86
N HIS A 288 0.55 2.65 -3.60
CA HIS A 288 1.69 1.98 -2.99
C HIS A 288 1.45 0.47 -2.92
N GLY A 289 2.44 -0.32 -3.27
CA GLY A 289 2.45 -1.78 -3.15
C GLY A 289 3.57 -2.25 -2.23
N ASN A 290 3.25 -3.22 -1.36
CA ASN A 290 4.21 -3.85 -0.46
C ASN A 290 4.12 -5.37 -0.57
N GLY A 291 5.27 -6.05 -0.62
CA GLY A 291 5.36 -7.50 -0.66
C GLY A 291 6.34 -8.06 0.37
N GLY A 292 6.08 -9.28 0.80
CA GLY A 292 6.84 -9.93 1.87
C GLY A 292 6.79 -9.14 3.17
N LEU A 293 7.91 -9.04 3.87
CA LEU A 293 8.07 -8.23 5.08
C LEU A 293 8.41 -6.75 4.77
N GLY A 294 8.19 -6.31 3.56
CA GLY A 294 8.58 -4.97 3.12
C GLY A 294 9.80 -4.98 2.20
N GLY A 295 10.30 -6.13 1.82
CA GLY A 295 11.47 -6.27 0.94
C GLY A 295 11.17 -6.05 -0.55
N LEU A 296 9.91 -6.04 -0.93
CA LEU A 296 9.42 -5.66 -2.24
C LEU A 296 8.49 -4.47 -2.10
N GLN A 297 8.87 -3.33 -2.66
CA GLN A 297 8.13 -2.08 -2.57
C GLN A 297 7.93 -1.48 -3.97
N GLY A 298 6.74 -0.93 -4.20
CA GLY A 298 6.42 -0.34 -5.50
C GLY A 298 5.45 0.84 -5.41
N ILE A 299 5.55 1.71 -6.40
CA ILE A 299 4.78 2.94 -6.55
C ILE A 299 4.23 3.00 -7.97
N ALA A 300 2.92 3.21 -8.11
CA ALA A 300 2.31 3.63 -9.36
C ALA A 300 1.80 5.06 -9.24
N ILE A 301 2.09 5.92 -10.22
CA ILE A 301 1.59 7.29 -10.33
C ILE A 301 0.61 7.36 -11.49
N LEU A 302 -0.57 7.84 -11.19
CA LEU A 302 -1.70 7.96 -12.09
C LEU A 302 -2.06 9.45 -12.29
N GLU A 303 -2.54 9.80 -13.47
CA GLU A 303 -3.01 11.14 -13.78
C GLU A 303 -4.41 11.06 -14.41
N LYS A 304 -5.32 11.87 -13.91
CA LYS A 304 -6.63 12.08 -14.52
C LYS A 304 -6.45 12.89 -15.82
N GLU A 305 -6.91 12.36 -16.92
CA GLU A 305 -6.91 13.04 -18.25
C GLU A 305 -7.89 14.24 -18.27
#